data_1666b76541674f0889a5dfc33a80cdde
#
_entry.id   1666b76541674f0889a5dfc33a80cdde
#
_cell.length_a   1.000
_cell.length_b   1.000
_cell.length_c   1.000
_cell.angle_alpha   90.00
_cell.angle_beta   90.00
_cell.angle_gamma   90.00
#
_symmetry.space_group_name_H-M   'P 1'
#
loop_
_entity.id
_entity.type
_entity.pdbx_description
1 polymer ?
#
loop_
_entity_poly.entity_id
_entity_poly.type
_entity_poly.pdbx_seq_one_letter_code
_entity_poly.pdbx_strand_id
1 'polypeptide(L)'
;MRKKDLVVWKDAEEGSLTPRPSIQILKIRPHVTQKGFIVSDKIDAVDTHWVAGRTKPCIGVKHGCEGCGSGLEIRPKGYLAVQTDSTGKVSLLEITEGALDDNPALSAKSGLRGKWFEARRLGDSINSRLKVETYPNKVIVGPLSPEIDVKEVLCRIWFGKPKNYPRKAD
;
A
#
# COMPACT_ATOMS: atom_id res chain seq x y z
N MET A 1 4.80 -22.20 -17.49
CA MET A 1 4.64 -20.86 -16.89
C MET A 1 3.16 -20.69 -16.49
N ARG A 2 2.92 -20.51 -15.21
CA ARG A 2 1.56 -20.34 -14.70
C ARG A 2 1.07 -18.92 -15.01
N LYS A 3 -0.05 -18.79 -15.71
CA LYS A 3 -0.72 -17.51 -16.04
C LYS A 3 -1.15 -16.64 -14.83
N LYS A 4 -0.67 -16.96 -13.62
CA LYS A 4 -1.11 -16.32 -12.37
C LYS A 4 -0.39 -15.01 -12.02
N ASP A 5 0.65 -14.65 -12.74
CA ASP A 5 1.50 -13.50 -12.38
C ASP A 5 1.28 -12.26 -13.27
N LEU A 6 0.28 -12.32 -14.13
CA LEU A 6 -0.07 -11.20 -15.00
C LEU A 6 -1.05 -10.27 -14.27
N VAL A 7 -0.54 -9.20 -13.72
CA VAL A 7 -1.37 -8.07 -13.29
C VAL A 7 -1.76 -7.28 -14.54
N VAL A 8 -2.98 -7.46 -15.01
CA VAL A 8 -3.52 -6.67 -16.11
C VAL A 8 -4.09 -5.39 -15.50
N TRP A 9 -3.42 -4.27 -15.72
CA TRP A 9 -3.90 -2.96 -15.33
C TRP A 9 -5.03 -2.50 -16.23
N LYS A 10 -5.91 -1.65 -15.70
CA LYS A 10 -7.07 -1.10 -16.40
C LYS A 10 -6.71 -0.39 -17.71
N ASP A 11 -5.50 0.14 -17.79
CA ASP A 11 -4.95 0.87 -18.94
C ASP A 11 -3.98 0.03 -19.78
N ALA A 12 -3.89 -1.27 -19.53
CA ALA A 12 -3.17 -2.15 -20.43
C ALA A 12 -4.01 -2.26 -21.71
N GLU A 13 -3.54 -1.63 -22.77
CA GLU A 13 -4.11 -1.80 -24.11
C GLU A 13 -4.23 -3.29 -24.42
N GLU A 14 -5.37 -3.69 -24.93
CA GLU A 14 -5.57 -5.05 -25.47
C GLU A 14 -4.44 -5.32 -26.46
N GLY A 15 -3.54 -6.25 -26.11
CA GLY A 15 -2.41 -6.61 -26.96
C GLY A 15 -1.02 -6.37 -26.36
N SER A 16 -0.88 -5.72 -25.21
CA SER A 16 0.42 -5.63 -24.54
C SER A 16 0.84 -6.98 -23.96
N LEU A 17 1.75 -7.66 -24.65
CA LEU A 17 2.30 -8.97 -24.26
C LEU A 17 3.38 -8.91 -23.17
N THR A 18 3.77 -7.73 -22.71
CA THR A 18 4.77 -7.58 -21.65
C THR A 18 4.15 -7.77 -20.27
N PRO A 19 4.56 -8.81 -19.52
CA PRO A 19 4.10 -8.99 -18.14
C PRO A 19 4.54 -7.80 -17.32
N ARG A 20 3.60 -7.06 -16.71
CA ARG A 20 3.93 -6.02 -15.74
C ARG A 20 4.27 -6.69 -14.41
N PRO A 21 5.31 -6.24 -13.71
CA PRO A 21 5.65 -6.80 -12.40
C PRO A 21 4.46 -6.63 -11.45
N SER A 22 4.14 -7.67 -10.70
CA SER A 22 3.10 -7.62 -9.67
C SER A 22 3.51 -6.66 -8.56
N ILE A 23 2.66 -5.67 -8.24
CA ILE A 23 2.87 -4.79 -7.10
C ILE A 23 2.50 -5.55 -5.83
N GLN A 24 3.38 -5.48 -4.84
CA GLN A 24 3.22 -6.16 -3.56
C GLN A 24 3.25 -5.16 -2.40
N ILE A 25 2.74 -5.57 -1.25
CA ILE A 25 2.92 -4.79 -0.02
C ILE A 25 4.37 -4.93 0.43
N LEU A 26 5.03 -3.79 0.62
CA LEU A 26 6.42 -3.70 1.06
C LEU A 26 6.53 -4.09 2.53
N LYS A 27 7.25 -5.16 2.80
CA LYS A 27 7.54 -5.61 4.17
C LYS A 27 8.77 -4.90 4.71
N ILE A 28 8.58 -4.05 5.71
CA ILE A 28 9.68 -3.40 6.43
C ILE A 28 10.18 -4.36 7.50
N ARG A 29 11.40 -4.87 7.31
CA ARG A 29 12.06 -5.77 8.28
C ARG A 29 12.77 -4.96 9.37
N PRO A 30 12.96 -5.52 10.59
CA PRO A 30 13.84 -4.93 11.59
C PRO A 30 15.24 -4.68 11.02
N HIS A 31 15.91 -3.64 11.49
CA HIS A 31 17.28 -3.25 11.12
C HIS A 31 17.48 -2.88 9.64
N VAL A 32 16.40 -2.83 8.85
CA VAL A 32 16.45 -2.42 7.44
C VAL A 32 15.66 -1.14 7.27
N THR A 33 16.29 -0.11 6.71
CA THR A 33 15.60 1.11 6.28
C THR A 33 15.29 1.00 4.80
N GLN A 34 14.00 1.07 4.46
CA GLN A 34 13.54 1.19 3.07
C GLN A 34 13.46 2.66 2.70
N LYS A 35 13.94 2.99 1.51
CA LYS A 35 14.04 4.36 1.01
C LYS A 35 13.57 4.43 -0.43
N GLY A 36 13.10 5.61 -0.84
CA GLY A 36 12.68 5.84 -2.20
C GLY A 36 11.77 7.05 -2.35
N PHE A 37 10.98 7.07 -3.40
CA PHE A 37 10.05 8.14 -3.70
C PHE A 37 8.61 7.69 -3.58
N ILE A 38 7.75 8.60 -3.10
CA ILE A 38 6.30 8.36 -3.05
C ILE A 38 5.74 8.57 -4.46
N VAL A 39 4.99 7.57 -4.94
CA VAL A 39 4.32 7.57 -6.25
C VAL A 39 2.91 8.11 -6.15
N SER A 40 2.19 7.78 -5.07
CA SER A 40 0.83 8.29 -4.80
C SER A 40 0.86 9.77 -4.42
N ASP A 41 -0.17 10.51 -4.82
CA ASP A 41 -0.34 11.91 -4.39
C ASP A 41 -0.85 12.05 -2.96
N LYS A 42 -1.58 11.07 -2.48
CA LYS A 42 -2.13 10.98 -1.13
C LYS A 42 -2.10 9.56 -0.59
N ILE A 43 -2.34 9.42 0.71
CA ILE A 43 -2.56 8.12 1.35
C ILE A 43 -3.98 7.63 1.07
N ASP A 44 -4.12 6.33 0.80
CA ASP A 44 -5.42 5.67 0.73
C ASP A 44 -5.69 4.92 2.03
N ALA A 45 -6.71 5.36 2.77
CA ALA A 45 -7.11 4.73 4.03
C ALA A 45 -8.09 3.59 3.78
N VAL A 46 -7.87 2.47 4.46
CA VAL A 46 -8.70 1.26 4.38
C VAL A 46 -8.91 0.70 5.76
N ASP A 47 -10.16 0.43 6.12
CA ASP A 47 -10.49 -0.32 7.32
C ASP A 47 -10.13 -1.80 7.14
N THR A 48 -9.47 -2.37 8.12
CA THR A 48 -8.99 -3.77 8.06
C THR A 48 -9.29 -4.51 9.36
N HIS A 49 -9.21 -5.84 9.29
CA HIS A 49 -9.20 -6.73 10.44
C HIS A 49 -7.96 -7.62 10.40
N TRP A 50 -7.54 -8.09 11.58
CA TRP A 50 -6.56 -9.15 11.68
C TRP A 50 -7.27 -10.50 11.78
N VAL A 51 -7.24 -11.27 10.70
CA VAL A 51 -7.98 -12.54 10.58
C VAL A 51 -7.00 -13.65 10.21
N ALA A 52 -6.96 -14.71 11.02
CA ALA A 52 -6.13 -15.89 10.76
C ALA A 52 -4.66 -15.56 10.39
N GLY A 53 -4.04 -14.66 11.16
CA GLY A 53 -2.62 -14.30 10.98
C GLY A 53 -2.31 -13.36 9.81
N ARG A 54 -3.31 -12.71 9.22
CA ARG A 54 -3.13 -11.76 8.12
C ARG A 54 -4.10 -10.58 8.19
N THR A 55 -3.69 -9.48 7.60
CA THR A 55 -4.57 -8.33 7.39
C THR A 55 -5.55 -8.63 6.26
N LYS A 56 -6.84 -8.47 6.54
CA LYS A 56 -7.92 -8.53 5.54
C LYS A 56 -8.71 -7.23 5.53
N PRO A 57 -9.23 -6.77 4.38
CA PRO A 57 -10.05 -5.57 4.33
C PRO A 57 -11.38 -5.77 5.04
N CYS A 58 -11.89 -4.71 5.69
CA CYS A 58 -13.25 -4.68 6.19
C CYS A 58 -14.20 -4.32 5.05
N ILE A 59 -15.00 -5.28 4.62
CA ILE A 59 -16.01 -5.07 3.56
C ILE A 59 -17.41 -4.81 4.15
N GLY A 60 -17.53 -4.80 5.48
CA GLY A 60 -18.79 -4.58 6.18
C GLY A 60 -19.63 -5.86 6.35
N VAL A 61 -20.44 -5.87 7.40
CA VAL A 61 -21.31 -7.04 7.75
C VAL A 61 -22.24 -7.41 6.60
N LYS A 62 -22.82 -6.40 5.94
CA LYS A 62 -23.76 -6.58 4.81
C LYS A 62 -23.15 -7.34 3.63
N HIS A 63 -21.84 -7.32 3.50
CA HIS A 63 -21.09 -7.97 2.41
C HIS A 63 -20.36 -9.24 2.86
N GLY A 64 -20.72 -9.80 4.03
CA GLY A 64 -20.14 -11.04 4.54
C GLY A 64 -18.70 -10.90 5.04
N CYS A 65 -18.37 -9.76 5.64
CA CYS A 65 -17.05 -9.57 6.24
C CYS A 65 -16.80 -10.55 7.37
N GLU A 66 -15.80 -11.42 7.21
CA GLU A 66 -15.42 -12.42 8.21
C GLU A 66 -15.00 -11.78 9.55
N GLY A 67 -14.24 -10.67 9.49
CA GLY A 67 -13.81 -9.95 10.69
C GLY A 67 -14.98 -9.35 11.46
N CYS A 68 -15.93 -8.70 10.77
CA CYS A 68 -17.13 -8.16 11.39
C CYS A 68 -18.02 -9.27 11.96
N GLY A 69 -18.18 -10.36 11.20
CA GLY A 69 -19.00 -11.51 11.63
C GLY A 69 -18.44 -12.21 12.87
N SER A 70 -17.12 -12.16 13.06
CA SER A 70 -16.43 -12.70 14.23
C SER A 70 -16.23 -11.68 15.36
N GLY A 71 -16.77 -10.46 15.23
CA GLY A 71 -16.62 -9.39 16.23
C GLY A 71 -15.18 -8.88 16.40
N LEU A 72 -14.33 -9.01 15.38
CA LEU A 72 -12.94 -8.55 15.44
C LEU A 72 -12.87 -7.03 15.30
N GLU A 73 -11.90 -6.44 15.98
CA GLU A 73 -11.62 -5.01 15.94
C GLU A 73 -11.32 -4.52 14.52
N ILE A 74 -11.87 -3.37 14.17
CA ILE A 74 -11.50 -2.64 12.94
C ILE A 74 -10.20 -1.89 13.22
N ARG A 75 -9.22 -2.09 12.36
CA ARG A 75 -7.92 -1.43 12.40
C ARG A 75 -7.71 -0.65 11.11
N PRO A 76 -7.86 0.68 11.15
CA PRO A 76 -7.60 1.50 9.97
C PRO A 76 -6.11 1.46 9.62
N LYS A 77 -5.82 1.36 8.33
CA LYS A 77 -4.47 1.41 7.77
C LYS A 77 -4.44 2.31 6.56
N GLY A 78 -3.31 2.98 6.36
CA GLY A 78 -3.04 3.75 5.17
C GLY A 78 -2.13 2.98 4.22
N TYR A 79 -2.27 3.25 2.93
CA TYR A 79 -1.41 2.68 1.89
C TYR A 79 -0.91 3.78 0.96
N LEU A 80 0.39 3.75 0.67
CA LEU A 80 1.05 4.61 -0.31
C LEU A 80 1.72 3.75 -1.37
N ALA A 81 1.58 4.11 -2.63
CA ALA A 81 2.46 3.57 -3.65
C ALA A 81 3.82 4.26 -3.55
N VAL A 82 4.88 3.48 -3.49
CA VAL A 82 6.26 3.95 -3.38
C VAL A 82 7.14 3.25 -4.40
N GLN A 83 8.13 3.96 -4.90
CA GLN A 83 9.19 3.41 -5.75
C GLN A 83 10.47 3.35 -4.93
N THR A 84 10.92 2.12 -4.63
CA THR A 84 12.12 1.92 -3.79
C THR A 84 13.39 2.27 -4.55
N ASP A 85 14.31 2.94 -3.88
CA ASP A 85 15.59 3.37 -4.44
C ASP A 85 16.45 2.19 -4.87
N SER A 86 16.50 1.13 -4.05
CA SER A 86 17.36 -0.02 -4.28
C SER A 86 17.00 -0.85 -5.52
N THR A 87 15.73 -0.89 -5.90
CA THR A 87 15.23 -1.75 -6.98
C THR A 87 14.51 -1.01 -8.09
N GLY A 88 14.13 0.24 -7.87
CA GLY A 88 13.26 1.01 -8.78
C GLY A 88 11.85 0.43 -8.92
N LYS A 89 11.50 -0.61 -8.15
CA LYS A 89 10.19 -1.26 -8.20
C LYS A 89 9.15 -0.49 -7.42
N VAL A 90 7.93 -0.46 -7.96
CA VAL A 90 6.78 0.07 -7.25
C VAL A 90 6.23 -0.98 -6.30
N SER A 91 5.94 -0.56 -5.07
CA SER A 91 5.35 -1.39 -4.01
C SER A 91 4.34 -0.55 -3.23
N LEU A 92 3.46 -1.18 -2.46
CA LEU A 92 2.60 -0.50 -1.52
C LEU A 92 3.24 -0.47 -0.13
N LEU A 93 3.47 0.71 0.41
CA LEU A 93 3.88 0.89 1.80
C LEU A 93 2.64 0.95 2.69
N GLU A 94 2.52 -0.01 3.62
CA GLU A 94 1.47 -0.02 4.63
C GLU A 94 1.85 0.93 5.78
N ILE A 95 0.98 1.90 6.05
CA ILE A 95 1.15 2.92 7.09
C ILE A 95 0.21 2.58 8.24
N THR A 96 0.78 2.41 9.42
CA THR A 96 0.01 2.20 10.65
C THR A 96 -0.46 3.53 11.24
N GLU A 97 -1.51 3.50 12.07
CA GLU A 97 -2.02 4.68 12.77
C GLU A 97 -0.90 5.37 13.57
N GLY A 98 -0.09 4.61 14.31
CA GLY A 98 1.05 5.19 15.03
C GLY A 98 2.10 5.88 14.15
N ALA A 99 2.29 5.43 12.90
CA ALA A 99 3.18 6.10 11.96
C ALA A 99 2.57 7.41 11.42
N LEU A 100 1.24 7.50 11.32
CA LEU A 100 0.54 8.74 10.98
C LEU A 100 0.63 9.76 12.12
N ASP A 101 0.49 9.31 13.37
CA ASP A 101 0.64 10.15 14.56
C ASP A 101 2.05 10.75 14.66
N ASP A 102 3.07 9.95 14.34
CA ASP A 102 4.48 10.39 14.34
C ASP A 102 4.80 11.35 13.19
N ASN A 103 4.12 11.25 12.06
CA ASN A 103 4.32 12.11 10.91
C ASN A 103 2.99 12.55 10.28
N PRO A 104 2.36 13.61 10.84
CA PRO A 104 1.09 14.13 10.34
C PRO A 104 1.13 14.59 8.87
N ALA A 105 2.31 14.89 8.32
CA ALA A 105 2.45 15.27 6.92
C ALA A 105 2.03 14.16 5.95
N LEU A 106 2.03 12.89 6.40
CA LEU A 106 1.52 11.76 5.62
C LEU A 106 0.00 11.83 5.41
N SER A 107 -0.73 12.51 6.29
CA SER A 107 -2.19 12.69 6.19
C SER A 107 -2.61 13.82 5.25
N ALA A 108 -1.67 14.40 4.50
CA ALA A 108 -1.97 15.44 3.53
C ALA A 108 -2.97 14.92 2.46
N LYS A 109 -3.92 15.77 2.08
CA LYS A 109 -4.93 15.43 1.05
C LYS A 109 -4.35 15.34 -0.36
N SER A 110 -3.16 15.89 -0.57
CA SER A 110 -2.41 15.90 -1.84
C SER A 110 -0.97 16.32 -1.60
N GLY A 111 -0.13 16.20 -2.62
CA GLY A 111 1.25 16.70 -2.61
C GLY A 111 2.26 15.75 -1.97
N LEU A 112 1.94 14.46 -1.82
CA LEU A 112 2.92 13.46 -1.38
C LEU A 112 3.77 12.94 -2.54
N ARG A 113 3.24 12.95 -3.77
CA ARG A 113 3.94 12.46 -4.95
C ARG A 113 5.28 13.17 -5.15
N GLY A 114 6.31 12.40 -5.40
CA GLY A 114 7.67 12.89 -5.61
C GLY A 114 8.48 13.19 -4.35
N LYS A 115 7.87 13.14 -3.17
CA LYS A 115 8.63 13.25 -1.92
C LYS A 115 9.46 12.00 -1.68
N TRP A 116 10.64 12.18 -1.12
CA TRP A 116 11.46 11.09 -0.62
C TRP A 116 10.87 10.56 0.69
N PHE A 117 10.92 9.25 0.88
CA PHE A 117 10.56 8.61 2.15
C PHE A 117 11.69 7.74 2.69
N GLU A 118 11.71 7.60 4.00
CA GLU A 118 12.49 6.61 4.72
C GLU A 118 11.57 5.89 5.71
N ALA A 119 11.51 4.56 5.63
CA ALA A 119 10.67 3.73 6.48
C ALA A 119 11.51 2.68 7.21
N ARG A 120 11.34 2.57 8.54
CA ARG A 120 12.07 1.62 9.39
C ARG A 120 11.24 1.15 10.57
N ARG A 121 11.57 -0.01 11.11
CA ARG A 121 11.07 -0.47 12.41
C ARG A 121 11.91 0.13 13.54
N LEU A 122 11.27 0.54 14.64
CA LEU A 122 11.95 1.12 15.80
C LEU A 122 12.45 0.09 16.80
N GLY A 123 12.18 -1.20 16.59
CA GLY A 123 12.62 -2.31 17.42
C GLY A 123 13.01 -3.52 16.62
N ASP A 124 13.37 -4.59 17.32
CA ASP A 124 13.94 -5.81 16.74
C ASP A 124 12.89 -6.78 16.19
N SER A 125 11.61 -6.50 16.41
CA SER A 125 10.50 -7.32 15.91
C SER A 125 9.88 -6.74 14.66
N ILE A 126 9.39 -7.62 13.78
CA ILE A 126 8.58 -7.22 12.62
C ILE A 126 7.29 -6.50 13.01
N ASN A 127 6.81 -6.71 14.23
CA ASN A 127 5.62 -6.05 14.78
C ASN A 127 5.96 -4.77 15.57
N SER A 128 7.24 -4.39 15.67
CA SER A 128 7.61 -3.15 16.33
C SER A 128 7.08 -1.94 15.55
N ARG A 129 6.97 -0.81 16.24
CA ARG A 129 6.44 0.44 15.69
C ARG A 129 7.15 0.82 14.39
N LEU A 130 6.36 1.11 13.37
CA LEU A 130 6.84 1.64 12.10
C LEU A 130 7.05 3.16 12.23
N LYS A 131 8.21 3.65 11.81
CA LYS A 131 8.48 5.07 11.61
C LYS A 131 8.63 5.35 10.13
N VAL A 132 7.93 6.36 9.63
CA VAL A 132 8.03 6.83 8.24
C VAL A 132 8.31 8.33 8.26
N GLU A 133 9.39 8.72 7.63
CA GLU A 133 9.80 10.12 7.48
C GLU A 133 9.70 10.52 6.00
N THR A 134 9.36 11.78 5.74
CA THR A 134 9.24 12.32 4.40
C THR A 134 10.07 13.58 4.23
N TYR A 135 10.71 13.71 3.06
CA TYR A 135 11.61 14.81 2.75
C TYR A 135 11.23 15.42 1.40
N PRO A 136 10.80 16.70 1.37
CA PRO A 136 10.31 17.32 0.13
C PRO A 136 11.41 17.68 -0.88
N ASN A 137 12.66 17.79 -0.42
CA ASN A 137 13.73 18.44 -1.20
C ASN A 137 14.75 17.50 -1.82
N LYS A 138 14.53 16.18 -1.83
CA LYS A 138 15.42 15.27 -2.55
C LYS A 138 15.12 15.27 -4.04
N VAL A 139 16.16 15.44 -4.84
CA VAL A 139 16.07 15.39 -6.30
C VAL A 139 15.79 13.95 -6.75
N ILE A 140 14.78 13.78 -7.58
CA ILE A 140 14.47 12.49 -8.21
C ILE A 140 15.55 12.22 -9.26
N VAL A 141 16.28 11.12 -9.10
CA VAL A 141 17.22 10.63 -10.10
C VAL A 141 16.49 9.57 -10.94
N GLY A 142 16.15 9.94 -12.16
CA GLY A 142 15.41 9.05 -13.06
C GLY A 142 13.89 9.29 -13.07
N PRO A 143 13.15 8.57 -13.93
CA PRO A 143 11.71 8.76 -14.06
C PRO A 143 10.96 8.18 -12.85
N LEU A 144 10.09 8.98 -12.26
CA LEU A 144 9.12 8.49 -11.28
C LEU A 144 8.03 7.69 -12.02
N SER A 145 7.68 6.52 -11.49
CA SER A 145 6.60 5.70 -12.04
C SER A 145 5.28 6.48 -12.12
N PRO A 146 4.43 6.20 -13.12
CA PRO A 146 3.09 6.78 -13.18
C PRO A 146 2.31 6.53 -11.89
N GLU A 147 1.38 7.42 -11.57
CA GLU A 147 0.47 7.23 -10.45
C GLU A 147 -0.38 5.97 -10.67
N ILE A 148 -0.63 5.22 -9.61
CA ILE A 148 -1.40 3.98 -9.64
C ILE A 148 -2.64 4.10 -8.75
N ASP A 149 -3.70 3.39 -9.11
CA ASP A 149 -4.87 3.23 -8.25
C ASP A 149 -4.55 2.22 -7.14
N VAL A 150 -4.20 2.74 -5.96
CA VAL A 150 -3.82 1.94 -4.79
C VAL A 150 -4.95 1.00 -4.37
N LYS A 151 -6.20 1.45 -4.43
CA LYS A 151 -7.36 0.62 -4.03
C LYS A 151 -7.57 -0.54 -5.01
N GLU A 152 -7.37 -0.31 -6.30
CA GLU A 152 -7.43 -1.38 -7.29
C GLU A 152 -6.33 -2.42 -7.05
N VAL A 153 -5.12 -1.98 -6.75
CA VAL A 153 -3.99 -2.88 -6.42
C VAL A 153 -4.30 -3.70 -5.17
N LEU A 154 -4.81 -3.08 -4.12
CA LEU A 154 -5.20 -3.78 -2.89
C LEU A 154 -6.31 -4.80 -3.14
N CYS A 155 -7.30 -4.48 -3.95
CA CYS A 155 -8.35 -5.44 -4.35
C CYS A 155 -7.76 -6.66 -5.03
N ARG A 156 -6.77 -6.49 -5.90
CA ARG A 156 -6.07 -7.61 -6.54
C ARG A 156 -5.28 -8.46 -5.57
N ILE A 157 -4.58 -7.82 -4.63
CA ILE A 157 -3.80 -8.52 -3.60
C ILE A 157 -4.72 -9.35 -2.70
N TRP A 158 -5.84 -8.79 -2.25
CA TRP A 158 -6.71 -9.43 -1.27
C TRP A 158 -7.74 -10.38 -1.85
N PHE A 159 -8.25 -10.10 -3.05
CA PHE A 159 -9.36 -10.85 -3.66
C PHE A 159 -9.00 -11.53 -4.99
N GLY A 160 -7.83 -11.25 -5.54
CA GLY A 160 -7.40 -11.78 -6.83
C GLY A 160 -8.19 -11.24 -8.04
N LYS A 161 -9.08 -10.24 -7.83
CA LYS A 161 -9.94 -9.65 -8.87
C LYS A 161 -9.97 -8.12 -8.75
N PRO A 162 -10.01 -7.37 -9.88
CA PRO A 162 -9.91 -5.90 -9.83
C PRO A 162 -11.19 -5.16 -9.43
N LYS A 163 -12.34 -5.81 -9.30
CA LYS A 163 -13.63 -5.10 -9.44
C LYS A 163 -14.56 -5.01 -8.23
N ASN A 164 -14.31 -5.63 -7.10
CA ASN A 164 -15.35 -5.75 -6.05
C ASN A 164 -14.89 -5.31 -4.65
N TYR A 165 -14.17 -4.18 -4.56
CA TYR A 165 -14.14 -3.52 -3.26
C TYR A 165 -15.47 -2.78 -3.10
N PRO A 166 -16.35 -3.19 -2.15
CA PRO A 166 -17.57 -2.47 -1.88
C PRO A 166 -17.20 -1.06 -1.42
N ARG A 167 -17.57 -0.04 -2.20
CA ARG A 167 -17.47 1.34 -1.75
C ARG A 167 -18.37 1.46 -0.54
N LYS A 168 -17.88 2.06 0.56
CA LYS A 168 -18.78 2.54 1.61
C LYS A 168 -19.82 3.38 0.88
N ALA A 169 -21.08 2.99 0.95
CA ALA A 169 -22.16 3.89 0.63
C ALA A 169 -22.06 5.06 1.63
N ASP A 170 -21.91 6.27 1.09
CA ASP A 170 -21.97 7.51 1.87
C ASP A 170 -23.27 7.57 2.67
#